data_5aaef97f1a6fd9b4ca785c5aed87d44c
#
_entry.id   5aaef97f1a6fd9b4ca785c5aed87d44c
#
_cell.length_a   1.000
_cell.length_b   1.000
_cell.length_c   1.000
_cell.angle_alpha   90.00
_cell.angle_beta   90.00
_cell.angle_gamma   90.00
#
_symmetry.space_group_name_H-M   'P 1'
#
loop_
_entity.id
_entity.type
_entity.pdbx_description
1 polymer ?
#
loop_
_entity_poly.entity_id
_entity_poly.type
_entity_poly.pdbx_seq_one_letter_code
_entity_poly.pdbx_strand_id
1 'polypeptide(L)'
;MKTPLVFLISVCLFSCSSEQTKPKTSNSEPINRLEIQYAKGFAVNYFEDCKELLVFSADGKDTLHTYYLANEHRKGYLKTPVTKLASLSSVYAAYIDVLDLAGVLVAVDEKDYINAASINAEFNSREIAEVGSLDKLNFENLLVAEPELLYTFGWQGE
;
A
#
# COMPACT_ATOMS: atom_id res chain seq x y z
N MET A 1 -52.76 31.79 33.81
CA MET A 1 -51.97 30.53 33.83
C MET A 1 -51.33 30.42 32.45
N LYS A 2 -49.98 30.60 32.33
CA LYS A 2 -49.24 30.55 31.10
C LYS A 2 -48.46 29.22 31.05
N THR A 3 -48.83 28.32 30.14
CA THR A 3 -48.11 27.05 29.89
C THR A 3 -46.91 27.33 29.01
N PRO A 4 -45.67 26.90 29.37
CA PRO A 4 -44.51 27.01 28.47
C PRO A 4 -44.51 25.86 27.45
N LEU A 5 -44.43 26.22 26.19
CA LEU A 5 -44.24 25.32 25.06
C LEU A 5 -42.79 24.82 25.06
N VAL A 6 -42.54 23.57 25.42
CA VAL A 6 -41.24 22.93 25.36
C VAL A 6 -41.01 22.49 23.92
N PHE A 7 -40.05 23.18 23.24
CA PHE A 7 -39.62 22.85 21.90
C PHE A 7 -38.54 21.75 21.98
N LEU A 8 -38.93 20.51 21.68
CA LEU A 8 -38.03 19.36 21.66
C LEU A 8 -37.23 19.35 20.35
N ILE A 9 -35.98 19.84 20.41
CA ILE A 9 -35.06 19.78 19.28
C ILE A 9 -34.50 18.36 19.20
N SER A 10 -35.01 17.58 18.24
CA SER A 10 -34.47 16.25 17.89
C SER A 10 -33.21 16.44 17.02
N VAL A 11 -32.04 16.26 17.64
CA VAL A 11 -30.76 16.25 16.90
C VAL A 11 -30.57 14.87 16.27
N CYS A 12 -30.82 14.76 14.97
CA CYS A 12 -30.47 13.57 14.17
C CYS A 12 -28.95 13.52 14.01
N LEU A 13 -28.26 12.69 14.79
CA LEU A 13 -26.87 12.32 14.57
C LEU A 13 -26.81 11.42 13.33
N PHE A 14 -26.50 12.01 12.17
CA PHE A 14 -26.07 11.24 11.01
C PHE A 14 -24.68 10.67 11.32
N SER A 15 -24.66 9.45 11.86
CA SER A 15 -23.45 8.63 11.94
C SER A 15 -23.05 8.27 10.50
N CYS A 16 -22.05 8.96 9.96
CA CYS A 16 -21.38 8.56 8.72
C CYS A 16 -20.55 7.32 9.03
N SER A 17 -21.16 6.14 8.92
CA SER A 17 -20.44 4.89 8.83
C SER A 17 -19.70 4.90 7.49
N SER A 18 -18.38 5.05 7.52
CA SER A 18 -17.55 4.82 6.34
C SER A 18 -17.53 3.30 6.08
N GLU A 19 -18.52 2.79 5.37
CA GLU A 19 -18.43 1.48 4.77
C GLU A 19 -17.22 1.48 3.84
N GLN A 20 -16.18 0.78 4.24
CA GLN A 20 -15.13 0.37 3.31
C GLN A 20 -15.82 -0.51 2.26
N THR A 21 -16.16 0.09 1.14
CA THR A 21 -16.71 -0.61 -0.02
C THR A 21 -15.64 -1.60 -0.47
N LYS A 22 -15.79 -2.87 -0.07
CA LYS A 22 -14.97 -3.94 -0.65
C LYS A 22 -15.13 -3.85 -2.16
N PRO A 23 -14.04 -3.86 -2.93
CA PRO A 23 -14.13 -3.90 -4.38
C PRO A 23 -15.04 -5.08 -4.76
N LYS A 24 -16.00 -4.84 -5.63
CA LYS A 24 -16.81 -5.92 -6.21
C LYS A 24 -15.89 -6.69 -7.15
N THR A 25 -15.21 -7.70 -6.62
CA THR A 25 -14.79 -8.81 -7.46
C THR A 25 -16.07 -9.39 -8.04
N SER A 26 -16.16 -9.47 -9.35
CA SER A 26 -17.25 -10.21 -9.99
C SER A 26 -17.29 -11.58 -9.32
N ASN A 27 -18.47 -12.15 -9.10
CA ASN A 27 -18.66 -13.50 -8.55
C ASN A 27 -18.09 -14.62 -9.47
N SER A 28 -17.09 -14.30 -10.27
CA SER A 28 -16.40 -15.20 -11.17
C SER A 28 -15.30 -15.93 -10.44
N GLU A 29 -15.16 -17.21 -10.71
CA GLU A 29 -14.00 -17.97 -10.28
C GLU A 29 -12.73 -17.41 -10.95
N PRO A 30 -11.56 -17.49 -10.27
CA PRO A 30 -10.31 -17.05 -10.88
C PRO A 30 -10.00 -17.91 -12.12
N ILE A 31 -9.57 -17.26 -13.20
CA ILE A 31 -9.17 -17.91 -14.45
C ILE A 31 -7.92 -18.76 -14.24
N ASN A 32 -7.02 -18.27 -13.37
CA ASN A 32 -5.76 -18.93 -13.04
C ASN A 32 -5.30 -18.55 -11.65
N ARG A 33 -4.39 -19.34 -11.09
CA ARG A 33 -3.71 -19.08 -9.82
C ARG A 33 -2.21 -19.22 -10.00
N LEU A 34 -1.44 -18.31 -9.38
CA LEU A 34 0.02 -18.39 -9.42
C LEU A 34 0.49 -19.66 -8.67
N GLU A 35 1.23 -20.53 -9.36
CA GLU A 35 1.92 -21.66 -8.70
C GLU A 35 3.15 -21.14 -7.97
N ILE A 36 3.12 -21.25 -6.64
CA ILE A 36 4.21 -20.79 -5.75
C ILE A 36 4.88 -22.03 -5.15
N GLN A 37 6.15 -22.25 -5.50
CA GLN A 37 6.86 -23.48 -5.08
C GLN A 37 7.37 -23.40 -3.63
N TYR A 38 7.80 -22.24 -3.15
CA TYR A 38 8.51 -22.11 -1.88
C TYR A 38 7.78 -21.22 -0.87
N ALA A 39 7.24 -20.10 -1.29
CA ALA A 39 6.57 -19.17 -0.37
C ALA A 39 5.17 -19.67 -0.01
N LYS A 40 4.80 -19.57 1.26
CA LYS A 40 3.49 -20.01 1.78
C LYS A 40 2.65 -18.85 2.32
N GLY A 41 3.25 -17.66 2.45
CA GLY A 41 2.62 -16.50 3.09
C GLY A 41 1.66 -15.73 2.20
N PHE A 42 1.50 -16.09 0.91
CA PHE A 42 0.60 -15.38 0.01
C PHE A 42 0.10 -16.26 -1.13
N ALA A 43 -0.95 -15.80 -1.82
CA ALA A 43 -1.43 -16.36 -3.07
C ALA A 43 -1.84 -15.25 -4.04
N VAL A 44 -1.76 -15.53 -5.34
CA VAL A 44 -2.22 -14.61 -6.38
C VAL A 44 -3.22 -15.33 -7.29
N ASN A 45 -4.43 -14.80 -7.33
CA ASN A 45 -5.49 -15.22 -8.22
C ASN A 45 -5.59 -14.25 -9.40
N TYR A 46 -5.73 -14.78 -10.61
CA TYR A 46 -5.88 -13.98 -11.82
C TYR A 46 -7.34 -14.03 -12.28
N PHE A 47 -7.89 -12.85 -12.51
CA PHE A 47 -9.20 -12.64 -13.11
C PHE A 47 -9.03 -11.96 -14.47
N GLU A 48 -10.10 -11.82 -15.22
CA GLU A 48 -10.06 -11.23 -16.56
C GLU A 48 -9.51 -9.81 -16.59
N ASP A 49 -9.88 -8.99 -15.59
CA ASP A 49 -9.59 -7.56 -15.54
C ASP A 49 -8.77 -7.12 -14.32
N CYS A 50 -8.40 -8.06 -13.43
CA CYS A 50 -7.64 -7.77 -12.22
C CYS A 50 -6.91 -8.99 -11.67
N LYS A 51 -6.05 -8.75 -10.67
CA LYS A 51 -5.43 -9.78 -9.85
C LYS A 51 -5.83 -9.56 -8.39
N GLU A 52 -5.97 -10.66 -7.66
CA GLU A 52 -6.19 -10.63 -6.22
C GLU A 52 -4.94 -11.21 -5.55
N LEU A 53 -4.32 -10.41 -4.68
CA LEU A 53 -3.22 -10.82 -3.82
C LEU A 53 -3.76 -11.07 -2.42
N LEU A 54 -3.67 -12.31 -1.96
CA LEU A 54 -4.00 -12.73 -0.61
C LEU A 54 -2.73 -12.84 0.22
N VAL A 55 -2.70 -12.25 1.40
CA VAL A 55 -1.61 -12.37 2.37
C VAL A 55 -2.12 -13.13 3.57
N PHE A 56 -1.41 -14.19 3.95
CA PHE A 56 -1.81 -15.10 5.01
C PHE A 56 -1.08 -14.85 6.33
N SER A 57 -1.66 -15.31 7.42
CA SER A 57 -1.01 -15.42 8.72
C SER A 57 0.20 -16.35 8.65
N ALA A 58 1.12 -16.21 9.62
CA ALA A 58 2.35 -17.01 9.68
C ALA A 58 2.07 -18.54 9.74
N ASP A 59 0.94 -18.94 10.31
CA ASP A 59 0.48 -20.33 10.35
C ASP A 59 -0.35 -20.75 9.13
N GLY A 60 -0.62 -19.82 8.21
CA GLY A 60 -1.34 -20.05 6.96
C GLY A 60 -2.83 -20.27 7.09
N LYS A 61 -3.44 -20.07 8.29
CA LYS A 61 -4.86 -20.36 8.50
C LYS A 61 -5.79 -19.23 8.13
N ASP A 62 -5.34 -18.00 8.36
CA ASP A 62 -6.15 -16.81 8.16
C ASP A 62 -5.62 -15.95 7.02
N THR A 63 -6.52 -15.34 6.26
CA THR A 63 -6.17 -14.27 5.33
C THR A 63 -6.13 -12.96 6.09
N LEU A 64 -4.95 -12.40 6.25
CA LEU A 64 -4.74 -11.12 6.95
C LEU A 64 -5.13 -9.93 6.08
N HIS A 65 -4.72 -9.97 4.81
CA HIS A 65 -4.96 -8.87 3.87
C HIS A 65 -5.33 -9.41 2.49
N THR A 66 -6.19 -8.66 1.82
CA THR A 66 -6.54 -8.89 0.41
C THR A 66 -6.33 -7.59 -0.36
N TYR A 67 -5.52 -7.63 -1.42
CA TYR A 67 -5.29 -6.51 -2.32
C TYR A 67 -5.79 -6.85 -3.71
N TYR A 68 -6.46 -5.91 -4.34
CA TYR A 68 -6.88 -6.01 -5.73
C TYR A 68 -5.98 -5.15 -6.59
N LEU A 69 -5.42 -5.72 -7.66
CA LEU A 69 -4.47 -5.08 -8.55
C LEU A 69 -5.10 -4.98 -9.94
N ALA A 70 -5.02 -3.80 -10.57
CA ALA A 70 -5.55 -3.58 -11.92
C ALA A 70 -4.57 -2.74 -12.75
N ASN A 71 -4.67 -2.86 -14.07
CA ASN A 71 -3.82 -2.07 -14.99
C ASN A 71 -4.28 -0.61 -15.08
N GLU A 72 -5.53 -0.35 -14.69
CA GLU A 72 -6.12 0.98 -14.74
C GLU A 72 -6.40 1.52 -13.33
N HIS A 73 -6.51 2.84 -13.23
CA HIS A 73 -6.88 3.47 -11.97
C HIS A 73 -8.36 3.18 -11.64
N ARG A 74 -8.59 2.41 -10.59
CA ARG A 74 -9.91 1.98 -10.14
C ARG A 74 -10.02 2.11 -8.62
N LYS A 75 -11.13 2.63 -8.14
CA LYS A 75 -11.35 2.79 -6.69
C LYS A 75 -11.27 1.45 -5.98
N GLY A 76 -10.41 1.36 -4.96
CA GLY A 76 -10.17 0.15 -4.17
C GLY A 76 -9.19 -0.84 -4.80
N TYR A 77 -8.57 -0.49 -5.94
CA TYR A 77 -7.54 -1.28 -6.59
C TYR A 77 -6.21 -0.54 -6.56
N LEU A 78 -5.14 -1.26 -6.39
CA LEU A 78 -3.79 -0.76 -6.62
C LEU A 78 -3.50 -0.85 -8.12
N LYS A 79 -3.13 0.29 -8.72
CA LYS A 79 -2.72 0.32 -10.12
C LYS A 79 -1.38 -0.40 -10.28
N THR A 80 -1.26 -1.24 -11.29
CA THR A 80 -0.04 -1.96 -11.67
C THR A 80 0.23 -1.87 -13.17
N PRO A 81 1.50 -1.81 -13.62
CA PRO A 81 2.70 -1.79 -12.78
C PRO A 81 2.83 -0.50 -11.97
N VAL A 82 3.43 -0.59 -10.78
CA VAL A 82 3.84 0.57 -9.98
C VAL A 82 5.04 1.21 -10.65
N THR A 83 5.01 2.53 -10.83
CA THR A 83 6.07 3.29 -11.48
C THR A 83 6.80 4.25 -10.56
N LYS A 84 6.22 4.55 -9.40
CA LYS A 84 6.77 5.41 -8.35
C LYS A 84 6.67 4.72 -6.99
N LEU A 85 7.79 4.32 -6.45
CA LEU A 85 7.90 3.59 -5.18
C LEU A 85 8.69 4.40 -4.15
N ALA A 86 8.17 4.50 -2.93
CA ALA A 86 8.93 4.97 -1.78
C ALA A 86 9.30 3.79 -0.86
N SER A 87 10.54 3.73 -0.39
CA SER A 87 11.03 2.69 0.52
C SER A 87 11.53 3.31 1.82
N LEU A 88 10.88 2.98 2.93
CA LEU A 88 11.27 3.45 4.28
C LEU A 88 12.09 2.39 5.03
N SER A 89 12.93 1.65 4.31
CA SER A 89 13.87 0.72 4.90
C SER A 89 14.93 0.29 3.90
N SER A 90 16.18 0.27 4.32
CA SER A 90 17.30 -0.26 3.55
C SER A 90 17.13 -1.74 3.18
N VAL A 91 16.40 -2.53 3.99
CA VAL A 91 16.06 -3.93 3.67
C VAL A 91 15.18 -4.03 2.44
N TYR A 92 14.17 -3.18 2.33
CA TYR A 92 13.30 -3.17 1.15
C TYR A 92 14.02 -2.61 -0.07
N ALA A 93 14.92 -1.65 0.12
CA ALA A 93 15.81 -1.16 -0.93
C ALA A 93 16.67 -2.31 -1.53
N ALA A 94 17.17 -3.21 -0.69
CA ALA A 94 17.91 -4.39 -1.17
C ALA A 94 17.02 -5.32 -2.03
N TYR A 95 15.75 -5.51 -1.71
CA TYR A 95 14.84 -6.27 -2.57
C TYR A 95 14.56 -5.56 -3.89
N ILE A 96 14.44 -4.24 -3.90
CA ILE A 96 14.26 -3.42 -5.11
C ILE A 96 15.47 -3.58 -6.03
N ASP A 97 16.69 -3.58 -5.47
CA ASP A 97 17.94 -3.80 -6.19
C ASP A 97 17.99 -5.20 -6.84
N VAL A 98 17.73 -6.24 -6.06
CA VAL A 98 17.74 -7.64 -6.55
C VAL A 98 16.70 -7.89 -7.64
N LEU A 99 15.59 -7.18 -7.61
CA LEU A 99 14.51 -7.27 -8.61
C LEU A 99 14.75 -6.38 -9.84
N ASP A 100 15.89 -5.65 -9.91
CA ASP A 100 16.20 -4.70 -10.98
C ASP A 100 15.13 -3.60 -11.13
N LEU A 101 14.61 -3.13 -10.01
CA LEU A 101 13.54 -2.13 -9.94
C LEU A 101 14.02 -0.77 -9.42
N ALA A 102 15.32 -0.49 -9.38
CA ALA A 102 15.86 0.77 -8.89
C ALA A 102 15.26 2.00 -9.61
N GLY A 103 14.95 1.86 -10.89
CA GLY A 103 14.38 2.93 -11.71
C GLY A 103 13.00 3.43 -11.28
N VAL A 104 12.23 2.67 -10.48
CA VAL A 104 10.90 3.11 -9.97
C VAL A 104 10.98 3.80 -8.61
N LEU A 105 12.16 3.83 -7.96
CA LEU A 105 12.35 4.38 -6.63
C LEU A 105 12.35 5.92 -6.67
N VAL A 106 11.41 6.57 -6.01
CA VAL A 106 11.28 8.05 -5.98
C VAL A 106 11.59 8.64 -4.61
N ALA A 107 11.54 7.85 -3.54
CA ALA A 107 11.87 8.30 -2.20
C ALA A 107 12.43 7.15 -1.35
N VAL A 108 13.33 7.50 -0.44
CA VAL A 108 13.93 6.60 0.54
C VAL A 108 13.93 7.24 1.94
N ASP A 109 14.09 6.42 2.98
CA ASP A 109 14.31 6.91 4.34
C ASP A 109 15.59 7.75 4.44
N GLU A 110 16.74 7.11 4.45
CA GLU A 110 18.06 7.73 4.56
C GLU A 110 19.02 7.09 3.55
N LYS A 111 19.60 7.90 2.65
CA LYS A 111 20.49 7.41 1.57
C LYS A 111 21.74 6.73 2.11
N ASP A 112 22.26 7.23 3.22
CA ASP A 112 23.52 6.75 3.81
C ASP A 112 23.45 5.27 4.26
N TYR A 113 22.25 4.75 4.52
CA TYR A 113 22.06 3.34 4.90
C TYR A 113 21.79 2.40 3.72
N ILE A 114 21.71 2.93 2.49
CA ILE A 114 21.45 2.13 1.30
C ILE A 114 22.77 1.78 0.63
N ASN A 115 23.15 0.53 0.72
CA ASN A 115 24.36 0.01 0.09
C ASN A 115 24.01 -0.94 -1.06
N ALA A 116 23.29 -0.43 -2.06
CA ALA A 116 22.87 -1.15 -3.25
C ALA A 116 23.38 -0.44 -4.50
N ALA A 117 24.14 -1.15 -5.34
CA ALA A 117 24.88 -0.52 -6.45
C ALA A 117 23.95 0.13 -7.47
N SER A 118 22.84 -0.52 -7.84
CA SER A 118 21.89 0.01 -8.81
C SER A 118 21.19 1.26 -8.27
N ILE A 119 20.81 1.27 -7.00
CA ILE A 119 20.15 2.41 -6.35
C ILE A 119 21.13 3.58 -6.20
N ASN A 120 22.39 3.31 -5.84
CA ASN A 120 23.41 4.34 -5.77
C ASN A 120 23.69 4.98 -7.16
N ALA A 121 23.59 4.20 -8.23
CA ALA A 121 23.66 4.74 -9.58
C ALA A 121 22.47 5.68 -9.89
N GLU A 122 21.27 5.33 -9.44
CA GLU A 122 20.09 6.19 -9.56
C GLU A 122 20.25 7.49 -8.75
N PHE A 123 20.80 7.46 -7.54
CA PHE A 123 21.07 8.67 -6.73
C PHE A 123 22.00 9.65 -7.46
N ASN A 124 22.92 9.15 -8.29
CA ASN A 124 23.85 9.97 -9.07
C ASN A 124 23.23 10.49 -10.37
N SER A 125 22.21 9.83 -10.90
CA SER A 125 21.62 10.13 -12.22
C SER A 125 20.37 10.99 -12.14
N ARG A 126 19.64 10.95 -11.04
CA ARG A 126 18.40 11.68 -10.83
C ARG A 126 18.14 11.96 -9.35
N GLU A 127 17.24 12.89 -9.08
CA GLU A 127 16.80 13.19 -7.73
C GLU A 127 15.88 12.08 -7.21
N ILE A 128 16.26 11.51 -6.06
CA ILE A 128 15.41 10.65 -5.24
C ILE A 128 15.28 11.33 -3.89
N ALA A 129 14.05 11.55 -3.43
CA ALA A 129 13.80 12.28 -2.20
C ALA A 129 14.28 11.49 -0.99
N GLU A 130 14.92 12.17 -0.05
CA GLU A 130 15.17 11.65 1.29
C GLU A 130 14.05 12.13 2.22
N VAL A 131 13.35 11.19 2.83
CA VAL A 131 12.12 11.48 3.59
C VAL A 131 12.24 11.18 5.08
N GLY A 132 13.40 10.67 5.51
CA GLY A 132 13.66 10.31 6.90
C GLY A 132 12.99 9.01 7.33
N SER A 133 13.33 8.58 8.53
CA SER A 133 12.78 7.38 9.14
C SER A 133 11.31 7.55 9.55
N LEU A 134 10.60 6.45 9.79
CA LEU A 134 9.16 6.42 10.05
C LEU A 134 8.74 7.30 11.26
N ASP A 135 9.60 7.42 12.28
CA ASP A 135 9.38 8.25 13.47
C ASP A 135 9.65 9.75 13.23
N LYS A 136 10.35 10.09 12.15
CA LYS A 136 10.72 11.47 11.76
C LYS A 136 10.44 11.74 10.28
N LEU A 137 9.35 11.19 9.78
CA LEU A 137 9.01 11.25 8.35
C LEU A 137 8.74 12.70 7.90
N ASN A 138 9.46 13.13 6.87
CA ASN A 138 9.20 14.38 6.18
C ASN A 138 8.07 14.19 5.16
N PHE A 139 6.85 14.52 5.59
CA PHE A 139 5.67 14.39 4.75
C PHE A 139 5.68 15.33 3.53
N GLU A 140 6.33 16.49 3.61
CA GLU A 140 6.42 17.41 2.46
C GLU A 140 7.23 16.78 1.33
N ASN A 141 8.42 16.25 1.65
CA ASN A 141 9.26 15.56 0.67
C ASN A 141 8.56 14.32 0.11
N LEU A 142 7.85 13.57 0.95
CA LEU A 142 7.10 12.39 0.52
C LEU A 142 5.95 12.77 -0.44
N LEU A 143 5.21 13.84 -0.15
CA LEU A 143 4.14 14.32 -1.02
C LEU A 143 4.67 14.86 -2.36
N VAL A 144 5.82 15.54 -2.35
CA VAL A 144 6.46 16.03 -3.58
C VAL A 144 6.97 14.88 -4.45
N ALA A 145 7.44 13.79 -3.84
CA ALA A 145 7.87 12.59 -4.57
C ALA A 145 6.69 11.83 -5.23
N GLU A 146 5.47 12.05 -4.75
CA GLU A 146 4.22 11.44 -5.27
C GLU A 146 4.31 9.92 -5.47
N PRO A 147 4.70 9.12 -4.46
CA PRO A 147 4.78 7.68 -4.63
C PRO A 147 3.39 7.06 -4.83
N GLU A 148 3.28 6.09 -5.73
CA GLU A 148 2.08 5.25 -5.92
C GLU A 148 2.02 4.14 -4.87
N LEU A 149 3.17 3.74 -4.33
CA LEU A 149 3.30 2.70 -3.30
C LEU A 149 4.38 3.08 -2.30
N LEU A 150 4.08 2.89 -1.02
CA LEU A 150 5.01 3.07 0.09
C LEU A 150 5.32 1.73 0.74
N TYR A 151 6.60 1.34 0.74
CA TYR A 151 7.08 0.21 1.53
C TYR A 151 7.56 0.68 2.89
N THR A 152 6.91 0.18 3.93
CA THR A 152 7.27 0.44 5.31
C THR A 152 7.06 -0.81 6.15
N PHE A 153 7.73 -0.89 7.30
CA PHE A 153 7.42 -1.92 8.28
C PHE A 153 6.27 -1.45 9.18
N GLY A 154 5.34 -2.36 9.46
CA GLY A 154 4.29 -2.11 10.44
C GLY A 154 4.80 -2.35 11.85
N TRP A 155 4.57 -1.40 12.75
CA TRP A 155 4.70 -1.64 14.17
C TRP A 155 3.31 -2.05 14.68
N GLN A 156 3.17 -3.28 15.15
CA GLN A 156 1.99 -3.64 15.92
C GLN A 156 2.17 -3.03 17.31
N GLY A 157 1.64 -1.82 17.48
CA GLY A 157 1.47 -1.26 18.82
C GLY A 157 0.46 -2.10 19.58
N GLU A 158 0.80 -2.46 20.83
CA GLU A 158 -0.11 -3.04 21.80
C GLU A 158 -1.28 -2.07 22.11
#